data_8cc64e491a3262b6ed19cebb999ccc25
#
_entry.id   8cc64e491a3262b6ed19cebb999ccc25
#
_cell.length_a   1.000
_cell.length_b   1.000
_cell.length_c   1.000
_cell.angle_alpha   90.00
_cell.angle_beta   90.00
_cell.angle_gamma   90.00
#
_symmetry.space_group_name_H-M   'P 1'
#
loop_
_entity.id
_entity.type
_entity.pdbx_description
1 polymer ?
#
loop_
_entity_poly.entity_id
_entity_poly.type
_entity_poly.pdbx_seq_one_letter_code
_entity_poly.pdbx_strand_id
1 'polypeptide(L)'
;SLDQAPYTNYEFAGEVRRRFMAWTPAITCGYNSFGFDEKCLRSLFYQNLYPPYITQLDGNSRIDILPLTRATEILYPDALVFPLNDKGKTSKKLEHVAPANGFKEHNAHDALGDVEATIHMARLIKARAPVLWQAALAARTKRDATAQVTRQPLIYVQSRSTLFPAMLIGRVHNGRDLLVADLRFDAPDIASTSPNKLFKLSLIHISEPTRLESI
;
A
#
# COMPACT_ATOMS: atom_id res chain seq x y z
N SER A 1 -28.46 0.09 14.70
CA SER A 1 -29.46 0.10 13.61
C SER A 1 -29.25 1.38 12.80
N LEU A 2 -29.53 1.37 11.50
CA LEU A 2 -29.43 2.55 10.62
C LEU A 2 -30.32 3.69 11.12
N ASP A 3 -31.44 3.37 11.77
CA ASP A 3 -32.37 4.33 12.36
C ASP A 3 -31.81 5.11 13.56
N GLN A 4 -30.67 4.67 14.10
CA GLN A 4 -29.96 5.32 15.20
C GLN A 4 -28.70 6.07 14.74
N ALA A 5 -28.42 6.08 13.44
CA ALA A 5 -27.27 6.81 12.91
C ALA A 5 -27.50 8.33 13.09
N PRO A 6 -26.54 9.06 13.67
CA PRO A 6 -26.69 10.49 13.94
C PRO A 6 -26.69 11.35 12.66
N TYR A 7 -26.33 10.76 11.51
CA TYR A 7 -26.20 11.43 10.21
C TYR A 7 -26.88 10.63 9.11
N THR A 8 -27.48 11.33 8.16
CA THR A 8 -27.78 10.78 6.84
C THR A 8 -26.48 10.48 6.10
N ASN A 9 -26.53 9.66 5.03
CA ASN A 9 -25.36 9.36 4.22
C ASN A 9 -24.70 10.64 3.64
N TYR A 10 -25.53 11.61 3.21
CA TYR A 10 -25.03 12.89 2.67
C TYR A 10 -24.35 13.74 3.77
N GLU A 11 -24.95 13.88 4.92
CA GLU A 11 -24.38 14.63 6.04
C GLU A 11 -23.06 13.99 6.52
N PHE A 12 -23.01 12.65 6.61
CA PHE A 12 -21.80 11.92 6.95
C PHE A 12 -20.70 12.17 5.91
N ALA A 13 -21.02 12.08 4.62
CA ALA A 13 -20.04 12.37 3.55
C ALA A 13 -19.53 13.81 3.62
N GLY A 14 -20.42 14.76 3.92
CA GLY A 14 -20.06 16.17 4.12
C GLY A 14 -19.13 16.39 5.29
N GLU A 15 -19.38 15.75 6.44
CA GLU A 15 -18.55 15.85 7.64
C GLU A 15 -17.17 15.20 7.41
N VAL A 16 -17.12 14.01 6.80
CA VAL A 16 -15.86 13.36 6.42
C VAL A 16 -15.04 14.27 5.50
N ARG A 17 -15.67 14.82 4.47
CA ARG A 17 -15.01 15.77 3.56
C ARG A 17 -14.48 16.99 4.30
N ARG A 18 -15.26 17.59 5.17
CA ARG A 18 -14.87 18.79 5.94
C ARG A 18 -13.60 18.51 6.76
N ARG A 19 -13.49 17.34 7.39
CA ARG A 19 -12.30 16.93 8.17
C ARG A 19 -11.09 16.75 7.26
N PHE A 20 -11.23 16.07 6.15
CA PHE A 20 -10.11 15.90 5.20
C PHE A 20 -9.61 17.25 4.68
N MET A 21 -10.52 18.15 4.33
CA MET A 21 -10.15 19.50 3.87
C MET A 21 -9.42 20.32 4.96
N ALA A 22 -9.81 20.15 6.22
CA ALA A 22 -9.14 20.83 7.34
C ALA A 22 -7.72 20.30 7.59
N TRP A 23 -7.41 19.06 7.21
CA TRP A 23 -6.07 18.47 7.36
C TRP A 23 -5.19 18.66 6.12
N THR A 24 -5.76 19.08 5.00
CA THR A 24 -5.03 19.28 3.74
C THR A 24 -3.98 20.40 3.85
N PRO A 25 -2.70 20.18 3.41
CA PRO A 25 -2.16 18.96 2.84
C PRO A 25 -1.74 17.92 3.91
N ALA A 26 -2.13 16.66 3.72
CA ALA A 26 -1.86 15.59 4.66
C ALA A 26 -1.39 14.29 4.00
N ILE A 27 -0.77 13.42 4.79
CA ILE A 27 -0.48 12.04 4.41
C ILE A 27 -1.47 11.15 5.15
N THR A 28 -2.42 10.57 4.45
CA THR A 28 -3.34 9.59 5.02
C THR A 28 -2.65 8.24 5.15
N CYS A 29 -2.87 7.56 6.28
CA CYS A 29 -2.24 6.30 6.60
C CYS A 29 -3.29 5.28 7.06
N GLY A 30 -3.20 4.04 6.60
CA GLY A 30 -4.06 2.96 7.03
C GLY A 30 -3.38 1.59 6.85
N TYR A 31 -4.04 0.53 7.28
CA TYR A 31 -3.59 -0.84 7.10
C TYR A 31 -4.50 -1.54 6.09
N ASN A 32 -3.98 -1.92 4.93
CA ASN A 32 -4.76 -2.38 3.78
C ASN A 32 -5.77 -1.34 3.24
N SER A 33 -5.50 -0.07 3.51
CA SER A 33 -6.40 1.03 3.15
C SER A 33 -6.61 1.17 1.64
N PHE A 34 -5.61 0.88 0.82
CA PHE A 34 -5.74 0.86 -0.64
C PHE A 34 -6.69 -0.23 -1.14
N GLY A 35 -6.77 -1.34 -0.41
CA GLY A 35 -7.64 -2.46 -0.73
C GLY A 35 -9.10 -2.25 -0.31
N PHE A 36 -9.33 -1.48 0.75
CA PHE A 36 -10.64 -1.37 1.39
C PHE A 36 -11.07 0.08 1.64
N ASP A 37 -10.46 0.81 2.57
CA ASP A 37 -10.92 2.13 3.04
C ASP A 37 -11.01 3.16 1.93
N GLU A 38 -10.01 3.21 1.06
CA GLU A 38 -9.98 4.12 -0.09
C GLU A 38 -11.12 3.85 -1.08
N LYS A 39 -11.51 2.61 -1.25
CA LYS A 39 -12.63 2.25 -2.13
C LYS A 39 -13.96 2.68 -1.51
N CYS A 40 -14.14 2.43 -0.22
CA CYS A 40 -15.31 2.86 0.53
C CYS A 40 -15.45 4.38 0.49
N LEU A 41 -14.34 5.11 0.76
CA LEU A 41 -14.33 6.58 0.74
C LEU A 41 -14.66 7.15 -0.64
N ARG A 42 -14.08 6.58 -1.70
CA ARG A 42 -14.38 6.99 -3.08
C ARG A 42 -15.84 6.74 -3.44
N SER A 43 -16.38 5.58 -3.06
CA SER A 43 -17.80 5.25 -3.28
C SER A 43 -18.71 6.21 -2.53
N LEU A 44 -18.42 6.49 -1.26
CA LEU A 44 -19.16 7.45 -0.44
C LEU A 44 -19.22 8.83 -1.11
N PHE A 45 -18.05 9.35 -1.51
CA PHE A 45 -17.99 10.68 -2.14
C PHE A 45 -18.63 10.72 -3.51
N TYR A 46 -18.42 9.70 -4.35
CA TYR A 46 -19.03 9.60 -5.66
C TYR A 46 -20.56 9.60 -5.58
N GLN A 47 -21.14 8.81 -4.68
CA GLN A 47 -22.60 8.73 -4.47
C GLN A 47 -23.20 10.04 -3.96
N ASN A 48 -22.41 10.88 -3.28
CA ASN A 48 -22.82 12.15 -2.73
C ASN A 48 -22.35 13.36 -3.55
N LEU A 49 -21.89 13.15 -4.80
CA LEU A 49 -21.45 14.18 -5.75
C LEU A 49 -20.26 15.02 -5.24
N TYR A 50 -19.44 14.45 -4.35
CA TYR A 50 -18.16 15.04 -3.93
C TYR A 50 -16.99 14.48 -4.76
N PRO A 51 -15.87 15.23 -4.88
CA PRO A 51 -14.65 14.72 -5.51
C PRO A 51 -14.15 13.43 -4.82
N PRO A 52 -14.06 12.29 -5.55
CA PRO A 52 -13.81 10.99 -4.91
C PRO A 52 -12.34 10.74 -4.54
N TYR A 53 -11.40 11.59 -4.97
CA TYR A 53 -9.96 11.40 -4.81
C TYR A 53 -9.32 12.38 -3.82
N ILE A 54 -10.05 12.78 -2.79
CA ILE A 54 -9.61 13.78 -1.80
C ILE A 54 -8.28 13.42 -1.13
N THR A 55 -7.98 12.13 -0.95
CA THR A 55 -6.72 11.64 -0.36
C THR A 55 -5.51 11.78 -1.28
N GLN A 56 -5.70 12.19 -2.53
CA GLN A 56 -4.66 12.25 -3.56
C GLN A 56 -4.53 13.62 -4.23
N LEU A 57 -5.47 14.53 -3.96
CA LEU A 57 -5.54 15.86 -4.56
C LEU A 57 -5.04 16.91 -3.55
N ASP A 58 -4.82 18.14 -4.02
CA ASP A 58 -4.52 19.31 -3.20
C ASP A 58 -3.32 19.14 -2.25
N GLY A 59 -2.29 18.41 -2.71
CA GLY A 59 -1.08 18.12 -1.94
C GLY A 59 -1.22 16.93 -0.97
N ASN A 60 -2.40 16.30 -0.90
CA ASN A 60 -2.59 15.09 -0.13
C ASN A 60 -1.86 13.89 -0.78
N SER A 61 -1.46 12.96 0.05
CA SER A 61 -0.84 11.70 -0.35
C SER A 61 -1.22 10.56 0.60
N ARG A 62 -0.82 9.33 0.27
CA ARG A 62 -1.26 8.14 0.99
C ARG A 62 -0.10 7.20 1.27
N ILE A 63 -0.19 6.50 2.39
CA ILE A 63 0.68 5.38 2.74
C ILE A 63 -0.18 4.21 3.26
N ASP A 64 0.11 3.00 2.81
CA ASP A 64 -0.52 1.79 3.33
C ASP A 64 0.53 0.96 4.08
N ILE A 65 0.24 0.65 5.34
CA ILE A 65 1.19 -0.05 6.22
C ILE A 65 1.27 -1.54 5.91
N LEU A 66 0.24 -2.16 5.33
CA LEU A 66 0.29 -3.59 5.00
C LEU A 66 1.38 -3.93 3.96
N PRO A 67 1.55 -3.21 2.83
CA PRO A 67 2.70 -3.39 1.95
C PRO A 67 4.04 -3.25 2.67
N LEU A 68 4.19 -2.24 3.51
CA LEU A 68 5.42 -2.04 4.30
C LEU A 68 5.69 -3.18 5.28
N THR A 69 4.65 -3.67 5.95
CA THR A 69 4.75 -4.86 6.83
C THR A 69 5.25 -6.09 6.06
N ARG A 70 4.75 -6.30 4.84
CA ARG A 70 5.21 -7.41 3.97
C ARG A 70 6.65 -7.23 3.50
N ALA A 71 7.04 -6.01 3.13
CA ALA A 71 8.40 -5.69 2.73
C ALA A 71 9.38 -5.86 3.91
N THR A 72 8.98 -5.45 5.11
CA THR A 72 9.78 -5.63 6.32
C THR A 72 10.11 -7.10 6.59
N GLU A 73 9.18 -8.03 6.37
CA GLU A 73 9.45 -9.46 6.55
C GLU A 73 10.62 -9.96 5.68
N ILE A 74 10.74 -9.43 4.47
CA ILE A 74 11.73 -9.91 3.49
C ILE A 74 13.05 -9.14 3.60
N LEU A 75 12.98 -7.82 3.75
CA LEU A 75 14.15 -6.95 3.71
C LEU A 75 14.78 -6.72 5.09
N TYR A 76 14.00 -6.88 6.16
CA TYR A 76 14.38 -6.64 7.54
C TYR A 76 13.79 -7.73 8.45
N PRO A 77 14.16 -9.02 8.28
CA PRO A 77 13.48 -10.15 8.92
C PRO A 77 13.46 -10.09 10.44
N ASP A 78 14.48 -9.44 11.04
CA ASP A 78 14.57 -9.27 12.50
C ASP A 78 13.81 -8.05 13.03
N ALA A 79 13.25 -7.23 12.17
CA ALA A 79 12.60 -5.99 12.58
C ALA A 79 11.22 -6.21 13.21
N LEU A 80 10.47 -7.23 12.77
CA LEU A 80 9.13 -7.55 13.25
C LEU A 80 8.97 -9.05 13.51
N VAL A 81 8.10 -9.38 14.45
CA VAL A 81 7.69 -10.77 14.70
C VAL A 81 6.45 -11.08 13.85
N PHE A 82 6.51 -12.15 13.08
CA PHE A 82 5.42 -12.62 12.23
C PHE A 82 4.87 -13.96 12.75
N PRO A 83 3.69 -13.99 13.41
CA PRO A 83 3.10 -15.23 13.89
C PRO A 83 2.69 -16.13 12.72
N LEU A 84 2.72 -17.43 12.94
CA LEU A 84 2.22 -18.40 11.97
C LEU A 84 0.69 -18.50 12.05
N ASN A 85 0.06 -18.63 10.89
CA ASN A 85 -1.35 -18.97 10.79
C ASN A 85 -1.55 -20.50 10.84
N ASP A 86 -2.81 -20.96 10.84
CA ASP A 86 -3.19 -22.37 10.90
C ASP A 86 -2.60 -23.24 9.74
N LYS A 87 -2.13 -22.61 8.67
CA LYS A 87 -1.49 -23.25 7.51
C LYS A 87 0.04 -23.23 7.58
N GLY A 88 0.61 -22.86 8.72
CA GLY A 88 2.06 -22.75 8.91
C GLY A 88 2.75 -21.62 8.12
N LYS A 89 1.97 -20.66 7.61
CA LYS A 89 2.50 -19.47 6.91
C LYS A 89 2.45 -18.25 7.82
N THR A 90 3.41 -17.35 7.66
CA THR A 90 3.45 -16.09 8.39
C THR A 90 2.19 -15.25 8.12
N SER A 91 1.58 -14.76 9.18
CA SER A 91 0.41 -13.89 9.10
C SER A 91 0.84 -12.42 9.07
N LYS A 92 0.23 -11.65 8.17
CA LYS A 92 0.37 -10.19 8.08
C LYS A 92 -0.94 -9.47 8.41
N LYS A 93 -1.93 -10.19 8.97
CA LYS A 93 -3.16 -9.58 9.44
C LYS A 93 -2.86 -8.71 10.66
N LEU A 94 -3.45 -7.52 10.73
CA LEU A 94 -3.22 -6.57 11.81
C LEU A 94 -3.50 -7.17 13.18
N GLU A 95 -4.61 -7.90 13.29
CA GLU A 95 -5.05 -8.62 14.48
C GLU A 95 -4.06 -9.67 15.01
N HIS A 96 -3.14 -10.14 14.17
CA HIS A 96 -2.11 -11.10 14.55
C HIS A 96 -0.75 -10.43 14.73
N VAL A 97 -0.36 -9.54 13.80
CA VAL A 97 0.99 -8.98 13.79
C VAL A 97 1.17 -7.88 14.84
N ALA A 98 0.14 -7.09 15.13
CA ALA A 98 0.26 -6.02 16.11
C ALA A 98 0.46 -6.56 17.54
N PRO A 99 -0.33 -7.54 18.05
CA PRO A 99 -0.09 -8.16 19.35
C PRO A 99 1.27 -8.86 19.43
N ALA A 100 1.69 -9.60 18.37
CA ALA A 100 3.00 -10.26 18.33
C ALA A 100 4.18 -9.28 18.44
N ASN A 101 3.94 -8.00 18.13
CA ASN A 101 4.93 -6.92 18.23
C ASN A 101 4.67 -5.97 19.41
N GLY A 102 3.92 -6.41 20.43
CA GLY A 102 3.79 -5.72 21.70
C GLY A 102 2.59 -4.78 21.84
N PHE A 103 1.67 -4.77 20.89
CA PHE A 103 0.42 -4.04 21.02
C PHE A 103 -0.58 -4.84 21.87
N LYS A 104 -0.88 -4.38 23.07
CA LYS A 104 -1.63 -5.17 24.07
C LYS A 104 -3.15 -4.96 24.08
N GLU A 105 -3.66 -3.88 23.50
CA GLU A 105 -5.05 -3.43 23.63
C GLU A 105 -5.86 -3.59 22.35
N HIS A 106 -5.60 -4.66 21.61
CA HIS A 106 -6.29 -4.87 20.33
C HIS A 106 -7.62 -5.62 20.53
N ASN A 107 -8.72 -4.88 20.62
CA ASN A 107 -10.05 -5.42 20.35
C ASN A 107 -10.19 -5.51 18.83
N ALA A 108 -9.89 -6.68 18.25
CA ALA A 108 -10.02 -6.91 16.82
C ALA A 108 -11.42 -6.52 16.33
N HIS A 109 -11.48 -5.75 15.23
CA HIS A 109 -12.72 -5.23 14.63
C HIS A 109 -13.38 -4.06 15.38
N ASP A 110 -12.74 -3.50 16.40
CA ASP A 110 -13.06 -2.15 16.84
C ASP A 110 -12.30 -1.14 15.99
N ALA A 111 -13.01 -0.21 15.35
CA ALA A 111 -12.41 0.75 14.42
C ALA A 111 -11.30 1.60 15.07
N LEU A 112 -11.44 1.95 16.35
CA LEU A 112 -10.41 2.70 17.06
C LEU A 112 -9.20 1.82 17.36
N GLY A 113 -9.43 0.58 17.82
CA GLY A 113 -8.36 -0.39 18.08
C GLY A 113 -7.53 -0.70 16.83
N ASP A 114 -8.18 -0.82 15.67
CA ASP A 114 -7.48 -1.03 14.38
C ASP A 114 -6.63 0.20 13.98
N VAL A 115 -7.10 1.42 14.24
CA VAL A 115 -6.32 2.64 14.02
C VAL A 115 -5.10 2.70 14.93
N GLU A 116 -5.27 2.41 16.24
CA GLU A 116 -4.17 2.42 17.21
C GLU A 116 -3.13 1.35 16.91
N ALA A 117 -3.58 0.13 16.55
CA ALA A 117 -2.71 -0.96 16.09
C ALA A 117 -1.93 -0.56 14.82
N THR A 118 -2.58 0.11 13.87
CA THR A 118 -1.93 0.63 12.65
C THR A 118 -0.85 1.65 12.99
N ILE A 119 -1.13 2.60 13.89
CA ILE A 119 -0.14 3.60 14.36
C ILE A 119 1.04 2.90 15.06
N HIS A 120 0.77 1.90 15.88
CA HIS A 120 1.81 1.12 16.54
C HIS A 120 2.74 0.45 15.51
N MET A 121 2.18 -0.26 14.53
CA MET A 121 2.96 -0.90 13.47
C MET A 121 3.74 0.10 12.62
N ALA A 122 3.16 1.23 12.27
CA ALA A 122 3.84 2.29 11.54
C ALA A 122 5.06 2.84 12.31
N ARG A 123 4.92 3.05 13.63
CA ARG A 123 6.01 3.49 14.51
C ARG A 123 7.14 2.46 14.59
N LEU A 124 6.79 1.19 14.70
CA LEU A 124 7.79 0.11 14.73
C LEU A 124 8.56 0.02 13.41
N ILE A 125 7.89 0.03 12.27
CA ILE A 125 8.53 -0.01 10.96
C ILE A 125 9.43 1.22 10.79
N LYS A 126 8.95 2.41 11.13
CA LYS A 126 9.77 3.64 11.09
C LYS A 126 11.04 3.52 11.93
N ALA A 127 10.95 2.93 13.12
CA ALA A 127 12.09 2.82 14.04
C ALA A 127 13.08 1.71 13.64
N ARG A 128 12.58 0.55 13.17
CA ARG A 128 13.39 -0.65 12.95
C ARG A 128 13.78 -0.87 11.48
N ALA A 129 13.07 -0.25 10.53
CA ALA A 129 13.37 -0.26 9.10
C ALA A 129 13.31 1.17 8.53
N PRO A 130 14.16 2.11 9.01
CA PRO A 130 14.04 3.53 8.66
C PRO A 130 14.27 3.81 7.17
N VAL A 131 15.12 3.04 6.51
CA VAL A 131 15.38 3.19 5.06
C VAL A 131 14.12 2.83 4.26
N LEU A 132 13.47 1.71 4.58
CA LEU A 132 12.20 1.30 3.96
C LEU A 132 11.10 2.36 4.20
N TRP A 133 11.02 2.88 5.42
CA TRP A 133 10.05 3.94 5.74
C TRP A 133 10.28 5.21 4.92
N GLN A 134 11.52 5.66 4.77
CA GLN A 134 11.86 6.83 3.97
C GLN A 134 11.58 6.59 2.47
N ALA A 135 11.91 5.40 1.96
CA ALA A 135 11.60 5.03 0.58
C ALA A 135 10.09 5.10 0.29
N ALA A 136 9.27 4.57 1.20
CA ALA A 136 7.82 4.64 1.08
C ALA A 136 7.29 6.08 1.11
N LEU A 137 7.81 6.91 2.02
CA LEU A 137 7.47 8.34 2.08
C LEU A 137 7.86 9.07 0.79
N ALA A 138 9.01 8.74 0.24
CA ALA A 138 9.51 9.36 -0.98
C ALA A 138 8.71 8.91 -2.23
N ALA A 139 8.06 7.73 -2.19
CA ALA A 139 7.25 7.16 -3.28
C ALA A 139 5.72 7.32 -3.08
N ARG A 140 5.29 8.15 -2.13
CA ARG A 140 3.88 8.27 -1.72
C ARG A 140 2.91 8.83 -2.77
N THR A 141 3.41 9.47 -3.82
CA THR A 141 2.60 9.91 -4.96
C THR A 141 3.02 9.19 -6.24
N LYS A 142 2.09 9.06 -7.19
CA LYS A 142 2.38 8.47 -8.50
C LYS A 142 3.56 9.17 -9.19
N ARG A 143 3.61 10.49 -9.12
CA ARG A 143 4.68 11.30 -9.71
C ARG A 143 6.03 10.96 -9.08
N ASP A 144 6.09 10.95 -7.75
CA ASP A 144 7.35 10.73 -7.01
C ASP A 144 7.84 9.29 -7.19
N ALA A 145 6.94 8.30 -7.08
CA ALA A 145 7.26 6.90 -7.35
C ALA A 145 7.81 6.70 -8.78
N THR A 146 7.16 7.31 -9.79
CA THR A 146 7.63 7.26 -11.17
C THR A 146 9.01 7.91 -11.33
N ALA A 147 9.27 9.04 -10.67
CA ALA A 147 10.55 9.72 -10.72
C ALA A 147 11.67 8.86 -10.08
N GLN A 148 11.40 8.22 -8.95
CA GLN A 148 12.37 7.32 -8.31
C GLN A 148 12.72 6.12 -9.17
N VAL A 149 11.72 5.41 -9.69
CA VAL A 149 11.94 4.25 -10.58
C VAL A 149 12.71 4.65 -11.85
N THR A 150 12.53 5.87 -12.34
CA THR A 150 13.30 6.36 -13.48
C THR A 150 14.76 6.64 -13.15
N ARG A 151 15.05 7.06 -11.90
CA ARG A 151 16.43 7.30 -11.44
C ARG A 151 17.14 6.01 -11.04
N GLN A 152 16.42 5.09 -10.46
CA GLN A 152 16.93 3.80 -9.99
C GLN A 152 16.10 2.71 -10.63
N PRO A 153 16.52 2.21 -11.81
CA PRO A 153 15.73 1.23 -12.53
C PRO A 153 15.63 -0.14 -11.85
N LEU A 154 16.52 -0.42 -10.88
CA LEU A 154 16.44 -1.62 -10.03
C LEU A 154 15.58 -1.31 -8.81
N ILE A 155 14.48 -2.02 -8.66
CA ILE A 155 13.46 -1.80 -7.65
C ILE A 155 12.95 -3.11 -7.05
N TYR A 156 12.30 -3.03 -5.91
CA TYR A 156 11.43 -4.10 -5.43
C TYR A 156 9.98 -3.78 -5.79
N VAL A 157 9.30 -4.75 -6.38
CA VAL A 157 7.87 -4.66 -6.72
C VAL A 157 7.09 -5.59 -5.82
N GLN A 158 6.04 -5.05 -5.21
CA GLN A 158 5.08 -5.87 -4.50
C GLN A 158 3.84 -6.11 -5.37
N SER A 159 3.60 -7.38 -5.69
CA SER A 159 2.37 -7.82 -6.31
C SER A 159 1.62 -8.75 -5.38
N ARG A 160 0.44 -8.35 -4.94
CA ARG A 160 -0.38 -9.07 -3.94
C ARG A 160 0.40 -9.34 -2.64
N SER A 161 0.86 -10.58 -2.43
CA SER A 161 1.61 -11.00 -1.24
C SER A 161 3.09 -11.26 -1.51
N THR A 162 3.56 -11.08 -2.74
CA THR A 162 4.92 -11.38 -3.16
C THR A 162 5.69 -10.10 -3.40
N LEU A 163 6.86 -9.97 -2.76
CA LEU A 163 7.86 -8.95 -3.05
C LEU A 163 8.96 -9.58 -3.89
N PHE A 164 9.38 -8.94 -4.96
CA PHE A 164 10.44 -9.44 -5.83
C PHE A 164 11.25 -8.31 -6.45
N PRO A 165 12.55 -8.56 -6.74
CA PRO A 165 13.38 -7.61 -7.44
C PRO A 165 12.92 -7.49 -8.89
N ALA A 166 12.88 -6.27 -9.40
CA ALA A 166 12.49 -5.99 -10.77
C ALA A 166 13.33 -4.86 -11.35
N MET A 167 13.42 -4.81 -12.67
CA MET A 167 14.11 -3.75 -13.40
C MET A 167 13.16 -3.04 -14.33
N LEU A 168 13.17 -1.71 -14.32
CA LEU A 168 12.44 -0.91 -15.29
C LEU A 168 13.03 -1.12 -16.69
N ILE A 169 12.20 -1.58 -17.64
CA ILE A 169 12.57 -1.78 -19.04
C ILE A 169 12.00 -0.69 -19.93
N GLY A 170 10.86 -0.13 -19.58
CA GLY A 170 10.23 0.88 -20.42
C GLY A 170 8.91 1.40 -19.88
N ARG A 171 8.21 2.13 -20.73
CA ARG A 171 6.87 2.68 -20.46
C ARG A 171 5.93 2.27 -21.59
N VAL A 172 4.69 1.98 -21.23
CA VAL A 172 3.63 1.60 -22.15
C VAL A 172 2.40 2.50 -21.99
N HIS A 173 1.43 2.37 -22.88
CA HIS A 173 0.20 3.15 -22.87
C HIS A 173 0.45 4.68 -22.80
N ASN A 174 1.28 5.20 -23.72
CA ASN A 174 1.68 6.63 -23.78
C ASN A 174 2.33 7.12 -22.48
N GLY A 175 3.12 6.26 -21.83
CA GLY A 175 3.87 6.60 -20.62
C GLY A 175 3.07 6.51 -19.33
N ARG A 176 1.83 6.02 -19.37
CA ARG A 176 0.98 5.89 -18.17
C ARG A 176 1.40 4.76 -17.26
N ASP A 177 1.87 3.64 -17.84
CA ASP A 177 2.24 2.45 -17.10
C ASP A 177 3.74 2.18 -17.24
N LEU A 178 4.32 1.60 -16.20
CA LEU A 178 5.70 1.15 -16.18
C LEU A 178 5.78 -0.32 -16.56
N LEU A 179 6.71 -0.65 -17.44
CA LEU A 179 7.02 -2.01 -17.84
C LEU A 179 8.27 -2.45 -17.08
N VAL A 180 8.15 -3.50 -16.26
CA VAL A 180 9.27 -4.02 -15.47
C VAL A 180 9.51 -5.49 -15.76
N ALA A 181 10.79 -5.89 -15.75
CA ALA A 181 11.20 -7.29 -15.79
C ALA A 181 11.30 -7.83 -14.36
N ASP A 182 10.71 -8.99 -14.11
CA ASP A 182 10.86 -9.73 -12.87
C ASP A 182 12.23 -10.44 -12.88
N LEU A 183 13.14 -10.04 -12.00
CA LEU A 183 14.52 -10.54 -11.95
C LEU A 183 14.67 -11.90 -11.26
N ARG A 184 13.56 -12.53 -10.85
CA ARG A 184 13.58 -13.92 -10.38
C ARG A 184 13.70 -14.93 -11.52
N PHE A 185 13.54 -14.49 -12.77
CA PHE A 185 13.63 -15.32 -13.98
C PHE A 185 14.85 -14.93 -14.79
N ASP A 186 15.55 -15.92 -15.30
CA ASP A 186 16.72 -15.71 -16.14
C ASP A 186 16.34 -15.20 -17.54
N ALA A 187 17.17 -14.31 -18.10
CA ALA A 187 16.94 -13.71 -19.41
C ALA A 187 16.81 -14.75 -20.57
N PRO A 188 17.56 -15.88 -20.60
CA PRO A 188 17.37 -16.95 -21.58
C PRO A 188 15.99 -17.61 -21.50
N ASP A 189 15.46 -17.83 -20.30
CA ASP A 189 14.13 -18.41 -20.11
C ASP A 189 13.03 -17.48 -20.62
N ILE A 190 13.23 -16.17 -20.44
CA ILE A 190 12.36 -15.13 -20.97
C ILE A 190 12.39 -15.13 -22.50
N ALA A 191 13.59 -15.18 -23.10
CA ALA A 191 13.76 -15.10 -24.55
C ALA A 191 13.24 -16.34 -25.31
N SER A 192 13.27 -17.53 -24.66
CA SER A 192 12.79 -18.79 -25.23
C SER A 192 11.29 -19.02 -25.07
N THR A 193 10.62 -18.15 -24.31
CA THR A 193 9.21 -18.30 -23.96
C THR A 193 8.29 -17.63 -24.98
N SER A 194 7.20 -18.31 -25.35
CA SER A 194 6.21 -17.75 -26.27
C SER A 194 5.60 -16.45 -25.76
N PRO A 195 5.23 -15.47 -26.62
CA PRO A 195 4.69 -14.17 -26.23
C PRO A 195 3.54 -14.23 -25.22
N ASN A 196 2.67 -15.24 -25.33
CA ASN A 196 1.54 -15.44 -24.40
C ASN A 196 1.97 -15.92 -23.00
N LYS A 197 3.13 -16.57 -22.87
CA LYS A 197 3.72 -16.93 -21.58
C LYS A 197 4.58 -15.79 -21.01
N LEU A 198 5.21 -14.98 -21.84
CA LEU A 198 5.96 -13.80 -21.42
C LEU A 198 5.11 -12.85 -20.56
N PHE A 199 3.86 -12.60 -20.94
CA PHE A 199 2.91 -11.82 -20.14
C PHE A 199 2.64 -12.40 -18.74
N LYS A 200 2.83 -13.71 -18.55
CA LYS A 200 2.62 -14.37 -17.26
C LYS A 200 3.89 -14.46 -16.41
N LEU A 201 5.07 -14.46 -17.03
CA LEU A 201 6.31 -14.81 -16.37
C LEU A 201 7.22 -13.62 -16.04
N SER A 202 7.23 -12.54 -16.83
CA SER A 202 8.28 -11.53 -16.68
C SER A 202 7.87 -10.08 -16.85
N LEU A 203 6.69 -9.80 -17.37
CA LEU A 203 6.26 -8.44 -17.64
C LEU A 203 5.06 -8.08 -16.76
N ILE A 204 5.27 -7.19 -15.81
CA ILE A 204 4.23 -6.68 -14.94
C ILE A 204 3.93 -5.25 -15.33
N HIS A 205 2.68 -4.99 -15.68
CA HIS A 205 2.18 -3.63 -15.85
C HIS A 205 1.86 -3.06 -14.48
N ILE A 206 2.56 -2.00 -14.11
CA ILE A 206 2.29 -1.24 -12.89
C ILE A 206 1.49 -0.02 -13.28
N SER A 207 0.17 -0.17 -13.26
CA SER A 207 -0.77 0.93 -13.50
C SER A 207 -0.94 1.84 -12.28
N GLU A 208 -0.64 1.34 -11.07
CA GLU A 208 -0.66 2.11 -9.84
C GLU A 208 0.71 1.99 -9.13
N PRO A 209 1.61 2.97 -9.30
CA PRO A 209 2.96 2.93 -8.73
C PRO A 209 3.02 3.06 -7.20
N THR A 210 1.90 3.22 -6.51
CA THR A 210 1.81 3.14 -5.05
C THR A 210 2.18 1.77 -4.48
N ARG A 211 2.49 0.80 -5.33
CA ARG A 211 3.03 -0.52 -4.98
C ARG A 211 4.53 -0.66 -5.27
N LEU A 212 5.19 0.42 -5.66
CA LEU A 212 6.63 0.43 -5.91
C LEU A 212 7.36 0.82 -4.63
N GLU A 213 8.20 -0.06 -4.15
CA GLU A 213 9.17 0.24 -3.12
C GLU A 213 10.55 0.28 -3.79
N SER A 214 11.12 1.49 -3.87
CA SER A 214 12.53 1.68 -4.25
C SER A 214 13.39 1.50 -3.01
N ILE A 215 14.47 0.77 -3.13
CA ILE A 215 15.53 0.65 -2.13
C ILE A 215 16.66 1.59 -2.50
#